data_39c5fb6e73e62a533872f07557937a16
#
_entry.id   39c5fb6e73e62a533872f07557937a16
#
_cell.length_a   1.000
_cell.length_b   1.000
_cell.length_c   1.000
_cell.angle_alpha   90.00
_cell.angle_beta   90.00
_cell.angle_gamma   90.00
#
_symmetry.space_group_name_H-M   'P 1'
#
loop_
_entity.id
_entity.type
_entity.pdbx_description
1 polymer ?
#
loop_
_entity_poly.entity_id
_entity_poly.type
_entity_poly.pdbx_seq_one_letter_code
_entity_poly.pdbx_strand_id
1 'polypeptide(L)'
;ADESEPGTCKDREIIRNDPHTLVEGCLIASYAIQATKCYIYIRGEYHHEYVQLEKAIEEAYERGFIGKNACGSGFDFDLYVHRGAGAYICGEETALLESLEGKKGQPRLKPPFPAGVGLYGMPTTINNVESIAVVPTILRRGPDWFKSIGAENNTGTKIFCISGNVNKPCTIEEEMGIPLKELVEKHCDGVEGGWDNLKAIVPGGSSTPMLPKNICESVLMNFDDLKANGSGLGTAGVIVVNKNNDIAEVIERFAHFYKHESCGQCTPCREGTGWMHRMMQRLVRGEISPEQIELLENVTKQVEGHTICALGDAAAWPIQGLIKNFKSELISKYNKKLKAS
;
A
#
# COMPACT_ATOMS: atom_id res chain seq x y z
N ALA A 1 6.12 7.83 -5.18
CA ALA A 1 5.19 8.67 -4.38
C ALA A 1 3.74 8.63 -4.91
N ASP A 2 3.37 7.64 -5.71
CA ASP A 2 1.96 7.40 -6.10
C ASP A 2 1.23 6.60 -5.02
N GLU A 3 1.11 7.20 -3.83
CA GLU A 3 0.56 6.59 -2.64
C GLU A 3 -0.97 6.70 -2.63
N SER A 4 -1.65 5.69 -3.17
CA SER A 4 -3.11 5.70 -3.35
C SER A 4 -3.82 4.54 -2.65
N GLU A 5 -3.08 3.69 -1.92
CA GLU A 5 -3.65 2.58 -1.15
C GLU A 5 -4.52 3.08 -0.01
N PRO A 6 -5.83 2.74 0.08
CA PRO A 6 -6.67 3.11 1.20
C PRO A 6 -6.09 2.71 2.56
N GLY A 7 -6.03 3.68 3.47
CA GLY A 7 -5.42 3.52 4.79
C GLY A 7 -3.96 3.96 4.86
N THR A 8 -3.34 4.41 3.76
CA THR A 8 -1.90 4.70 3.69
C THR A 8 -1.63 6.18 3.41
N CYS A 9 -0.70 6.79 4.16
CA CYS A 9 -0.26 8.19 3.99
C CYS A 9 1.20 8.41 4.48
N LYS A 10 2.04 7.38 4.47
CA LYS A 10 3.42 7.42 4.97
C LYS A 10 4.38 8.23 4.10
N ASP A 11 4.28 8.09 2.78
CA ASP A 11 5.13 8.81 1.83
C ASP A 11 4.82 10.31 1.87
N ARG A 12 3.55 10.66 2.05
CA ARG A 12 3.10 12.03 2.28
C ARG A 12 3.77 12.65 3.51
N GLU A 13 3.82 11.94 4.62
CA GLU A 13 4.42 12.44 5.86
C GLU A 13 5.94 12.65 5.72
N ILE A 14 6.63 11.77 4.99
CA ILE A 14 8.05 11.94 4.68
C ILE A 14 8.26 13.23 3.90
N ILE A 15 7.51 13.42 2.81
CA ILE A 15 7.66 14.60 1.94
C ILE A 15 7.31 15.88 2.67
N ARG A 16 6.30 15.88 3.54
CA ARG A 16 5.90 17.06 4.33
C ARG A 16 6.93 17.48 5.36
N ASN A 17 7.58 16.53 5.98
CA ASN A 17 8.46 16.81 7.11
C ASN A 17 9.94 16.91 6.73
N ASP A 18 10.41 16.12 5.76
CA ASP A 18 11.81 16.11 5.33
C ASP A 18 11.97 15.75 3.83
N PRO A 19 11.55 16.64 2.90
CA PRO A 19 11.71 16.40 1.47
C PRO A 19 13.19 16.31 1.05
N HIS A 20 14.11 16.98 1.75
CA HIS A 20 15.53 16.97 1.42
C HIS A 20 16.17 15.60 1.66
N THR A 21 15.75 14.85 2.67
CA THR A 21 16.19 13.48 2.89
C THR A 21 15.82 12.57 1.71
N LEU A 22 14.65 12.79 1.09
CA LEU A 22 14.27 12.06 -0.12
C LEU A 22 15.16 12.46 -1.32
N VAL A 23 15.46 13.76 -1.50
CA VAL A 23 16.36 14.26 -2.55
C VAL A 23 17.76 13.66 -2.40
N GLU A 24 18.31 13.65 -1.18
CA GLU A 24 19.61 13.04 -0.84
C GLU A 24 19.59 11.53 -1.15
N GLY A 25 18.55 10.83 -0.74
CA GLY A 25 18.37 9.40 -1.01
C GLY A 25 18.32 9.09 -2.51
N CYS A 26 17.63 9.90 -3.31
CA CYS A 26 17.60 9.78 -4.77
C CYS A 26 18.99 9.95 -5.38
N LEU A 27 19.77 10.94 -4.96
CA LEU A 27 21.14 11.14 -5.41
C LEU A 27 22.03 9.93 -5.07
N ILE A 28 21.98 9.45 -3.83
CA ILE A 28 22.79 8.32 -3.37
C ILE A 28 22.47 7.06 -4.15
N ALA A 29 21.18 6.73 -4.28
CA ALA A 29 20.73 5.55 -5.01
C ALA A 29 21.13 5.63 -6.49
N SER A 30 20.96 6.79 -7.11
CA SER A 30 21.35 7.03 -8.51
C SER A 30 22.85 6.94 -8.71
N TYR A 31 23.64 7.49 -7.81
CA TYR A 31 25.11 7.38 -7.85
C TYR A 31 25.55 5.90 -7.77
N ALA A 32 24.95 5.11 -6.90
CA ALA A 32 25.28 3.71 -6.73
C ALA A 32 25.04 2.87 -8.00
N ILE A 33 23.99 3.17 -8.77
CA ILE A 33 23.66 2.47 -10.02
C ILE A 33 24.13 3.21 -11.27
N GLN A 34 24.82 4.33 -11.12
CA GLN A 34 25.30 5.19 -12.20
C GLN A 34 24.18 5.78 -13.10
N ALA A 35 23.02 6.02 -12.52
CA ALA A 35 21.89 6.68 -13.20
C ALA A 35 22.01 8.19 -13.08
N THR A 36 22.10 8.88 -14.19
CA THR A 36 22.24 10.35 -14.23
C THR A 36 20.93 11.11 -14.16
N LYS A 37 19.79 10.41 -14.16
CA LYS A 37 18.44 10.99 -14.08
C LYS A 37 17.55 10.19 -13.14
N CYS A 38 16.79 10.92 -12.32
CA CYS A 38 15.77 10.35 -11.44
C CYS A 38 14.45 11.12 -11.61
N TYR A 39 13.34 10.41 -11.52
CA TYR A 39 11.99 10.98 -11.55
C TYR A 39 11.25 10.56 -10.28
N ILE A 40 10.77 11.54 -9.51
CA ILE A 40 9.82 11.28 -8.43
C ILE A 40 8.42 11.40 -9.03
N TYR A 41 7.74 10.25 -9.22
CA TYR A 41 6.35 10.24 -9.67
C TYR A 41 5.44 10.40 -8.45
N ILE A 42 4.69 11.50 -8.37
CA ILE A 42 3.80 11.80 -7.25
C ILE A 42 2.34 11.81 -7.70
N ARG A 43 1.44 11.25 -6.90
CA ARG A 43 0.01 11.23 -7.22
C ARG A 43 -0.58 12.63 -7.37
N GLY A 44 -1.58 12.75 -8.23
CA GLY A 44 -2.18 14.05 -8.60
C GLY A 44 -2.78 14.82 -7.44
N GLU A 45 -3.29 14.13 -6.42
CA GLU A 45 -3.92 14.72 -5.23
C GLU A 45 -2.93 15.35 -4.26
N TYR A 46 -1.63 14.99 -4.33
CA TYR A 46 -0.59 15.53 -3.45
C TYR A 46 0.01 16.83 -4.01
N HIS A 47 -0.85 17.81 -4.27
CA HIS A 47 -0.40 19.10 -4.81
C HIS A 47 0.54 19.87 -3.87
N HIS A 48 0.25 19.88 -2.59
CA HIS A 48 1.09 20.55 -1.59
C HIS A 48 2.48 19.90 -1.50
N GLU A 49 2.51 18.58 -1.45
CA GLU A 49 3.74 17.80 -1.39
C GLU A 49 4.55 17.91 -2.69
N TYR A 50 3.88 18.02 -3.84
CA TYR A 50 4.49 18.31 -5.12
C TYR A 50 5.25 19.65 -5.08
N VAL A 51 4.61 20.72 -4.60
CA VAL A 51 5.22 22.06 -4.50
C VAL A 51 6.40 22.04 -3.51
N GLN A 52 6.27 21.32 -2.40
CA GLN A 52 7.39 21.18 -1.44
C GLN A 52 8.59 20.43 -2.04
N LEU A 53 8.36 19.39 -2.81
CA LEU A 53 9.44 18.66 -3.50
C LEU A 53 10.12 19.54 -4.55
N GLU A 54 9.36 20.27 -5.37
CA GLU A 54 9.96 21.19 -6.36
C GLU A 54 10.85 22.21 -5.69
N LYS A 55 10.39 22.81 -4.58
CA LYS A 55 11.19 23.75 -3.81
C LYS A 55 12.47 23.10 -3.26
N ALA A 56 12.38 21.92 -2.66
CA ALA A 56 13.54 21.21 -2.13
C ALA A 56 14.58 20.86 -3.22
N ILE A 57 14.10 20.52 -4.40
CA ILE A 57 14.94 20.23 -5.57
C ILE A 57 15.61 21.51 -6.08
N GLU A 58 14.87 22.62 -6.20
CA GLU A 58 15.44 23.93 -6.57
C GLU A 58 16.55 24.36 -5.61
N GLU A 59 16.31 24.28 -4.30
CA GLU A 59 17.30 24.57 -3.27
C GLU A 59 18.54 23.66 -3.38
N ALA A 60 18.36 22.38 -3.75
CA ALA A 60 19.48 21.46 -3.95
C ALA A 60 20.31 21.80 -5.20
N TYR A 61 19.67 22.24 -6.28
CA TYR A 61 20.37 22.75 -7.47
C TYR A 61 21.16 24.03 -7.16
N GLU A 62 20.55 25.02 -6.48
CA GLU A 62 21.20 26.27 -6.11
C GLU A 62 22.46 26.07 -5.26
N ARG A 63 22.45 25.04 -4.40
CA ARG A 63 23.61 24.71 -3.55
C ARG A 63 24.61 23.77 -4.22
N GLY A 64 24.39 23.37 -5.46
CA GLY A 64 25.25 22.44 -6.20
C GLY A 64 25.27 21.02 -5.62
N PHE A 65 24.25 20.62 -4.88
CA PHE A 65 24.11 19.24 -4.39
C PHE A 65 23.70 18.29 -5.49
N ILE A 66 22.92 18.78 -6.46
CA ILE A 66 22.53 18.05 -7.67
C ILE A 66 22.82 18.91 -8.91
N GLY A 67 22.64 18.39 -10.10
CA GLY A 67 22.98 19.03 -11.37
C GLY A 67 24.35 18.60 -11.87
N LYS A 68 25.06 19.50 -12.56
CA LYS A 68 26.42 19.25 -13.04
C LYS A 68 27.40 19.18 -11.90
N ASN A 69 28.26 18.15 -11.92
CA ASN A 69 29.27 17.95 -10.88
C ASN A 69 28.67 17.94 -9.46
N ALA A 70 27.59 17.18 -9.28
CA ALA A 70 26.84 17.09 -8.04
C ALA A 70 27.77 16.90 -6.82
N CYS A 71 27.63 17.75 -5.80
CA CYS A 71 28.47 17.77 -4.61
C CYS A 71 29.98 17.86 -4.90
N GLY A 72 30.40 18.33 -6.06
CA GLY A 72 31.83 18.39 -6.45
C GLY A 72 32.44 17.01 -6.78
N SER A 73 31.65 15.99 -6.98
CA SER A 73 32.07 14.59 -7.14
C SER A 73 32.50 14.19 -8.57
N GLY A 74 32.29 15.05 -9.55
CA GLY A 74 32.44 14.73 -10.98
C GLY A 74 31.26 13.97 -11.59
N PHE A 75 30.21 13.69 -10.82
CA PHE A 75 29.00 13.02 -11.26
C PHE A 75 27.91 14.04 -11.62
N ASP A 76 27.29 13.89 -12.78
CA ASP A 76 26.15 14.70 -13.21
C ASP A 76 24.86 13.98 -12.82
N PHE A 77 23.94 14.68 -12.14
CA PHE A 77 22.68 14.12 -11.71
C PHE A 77 21.53 15.11 -11.80
N ASP A 78 20.48 14.75 -12.51
CA ASP A 78 19.25 15.52 -12.63
C ASP A 78 18.09 14.82 -11.93
N LEU A 79 17.32 15.59 -11.16
CA LEU A 79 16.13 15.12 -10.44
C LEU A 79 14.89 15.91 -10.89
N TYR A 80 13.83 15.21 -11.24
CA TYR A 80 12.56 15.76 -11.70
C TYR A 80 11.40 15.25 -10.88
N VAL A 81 10.38 16.09 -10.67
CA VAL A 81 9.09 15.65 -10.13
C VAL A 81 8.08 15.57 -11.26
N HIS A 82 7.38 14.45 -11.37
CA HIS A 82 6.27 14.26 -12.29
C HIS A 82 4.98 14.08 -11.50
N ARG A 83 4.03 15.00 -11.67
CA ARG A 83 2.73 14.90 -11.03
C ARG A 83 1.78 14.08 -11.88
N GLY A 84 1.32 12.95 -11.34
CA GLY A 84 0.30 12.10 -11.95
C GLY A 84 -1.10 12.71 -11.93
N ALA A 85 -2.08 11.97 -12.39
CA ALA A 85 -3.48 12.38 -12.48
C ALA A 85 -4.43 11.62 -11.53
N GLY A 86 -3.91 10.96 -10.49
CA GLY A 86 -4.70 10.31 -9.45
C GLY A 86 -5.13 8.88 -9.74
N ALA A 87 -4.51 8.18 -10.68
CA ALA A 87 -4.80 6.78 -10.95
C ALA A 87 -3.98 5.85 -10.03
N TYR A 88 -4.65 5.09 -9.15
CA TYR A 88 -4.03 4.09 -8.26
C TYR A 88 -3.08 3.15 -8.99
N ILE A 89 -3.46 2.71 -10.21
CA ILE A 89 -2.65 1.77 -10.99
C ILE A 89 -1.25 2.32 -11.35
N CYS A 90 -1.06 3.64 -11.37
CA CYS A 90 0.24 4.24 -11.62
C CYS A 90 1.23 4.07 -10.46
N GLY A 91 0.82 3.49 -9.32
CA GLY A 91 1.70 2.93 -8.30
C GLY A 91 2.35 1.60 -8.69
N GLU A 92 1.81 0.89 -9.69
CA GLU A 92 2.49 -0.27 -10.29
C GLU A 92 3.66 0.21 -11.15
N GLU A 93 4.84 -0.41 -10.99
CA GLU A 93 6.10 0.09 -11.57
C GLU A 93 6.04 0.34 -13.08
N THR A 94 5.42 -0.55 -13.85
CA THR A 94 5.37 -0.41 -15.31
C THR A 94 4.26 0.50 -15.80
N ALA A 95 3.15 0.60 -15.08
CA ALA A 95 2.11 1.60 -15.33
C ALA A 95 2.62 3.02 -15.06
N LEU A 96 3.45 3.20 -14.02
CA LEU A 96 4.16 4.44 -13.75
C LEU A 96 5.04 4.84 -14.94
N LEU A 97 5.81 3.89 -15.51
CA LEU A 97 6.67 4.13 -16.68
C LEU A 97 5.84 4.53 -17.91
N GLU A 98 4.75 3.82 -18.19
CA GLU A 98 3.84 4.18 -19.29
C GLU A 98 3.28 5.61 -19.12
N SER A 99 2.89 5.98 -17.92
CA SER A 99 2.42 7.33 -17.61
C SER A 99 3.50 8.40 -17.80
N LEU A 100 4.74 8.15 -17.32
CA LEU A 100 5.88 9.04 -17.55
C LEU A 100 6.19 9.23 -19.04
N GLU A 101 6.00 8.20 -19.87
CA GLU A 101 6.16 8.25 -21.31
C GLU A 101 4.99 8.94 -22.05
N GLY A 102 4.02 9.48 -21.33
CA GLY A 102 2.84 10.16 -21.87
C GLY A 102 1.79 9.22 -22.46
N LYS A 103 1.86 7.94 -22.12
CA LYS A 103 0.91 6.92 -22.53
C LYS A 103 -0.15 6.69 -21.47
N LYS A 104 -1.17 5.88 -21.77
CA LYS A 104 -2.12 5.41 -20.78
C LYS A 104 -1.39 4.59 -19.71
N GLY A 105 -1.60 4.89 -18.43
CA GLY A 105 -1.02 4.18 -17.29
C GLY A 105 -1.55 2.75 -17.18
N GLN A 106 -1.05 1.86 -17.97
CA GLN A 106 -1.38 0.44 -18.00
C GLN A 106 -0.11 -0.39 -17.82
N PRO A 107 -0.11 -1.40 -16.93
CA PRO A 107 1.06 -2.26 -16.71
C PRO A 107 1.55 -2.95 -17.99
N ARG A 108 2.87 -3.10 -18.10
CA ARG A 108 3.53 -3.88 -19.14
C ARG A 108 3.54 -5.37 -18.79
N LEU A 109 3.59 -6.22 -19.79
CA LEU A 109 3.90 -7.64 -19.59
C LEU A 109 5.36 -7.79 -19.17
N LYS A 110 5.61 -8.69 -18.24
CA LYS A 110 6.95 -9.06 -17.79
C LYS A 110 7.21 -10.54 -18.13
N PRO A 111 8.37 -10.93 -18.71
CA PRO A 111 9.49 -10.12 -19.19
C PRO A 111 9.15 -9.28 -20.46
N PRO A 112 9.87 -8.16 -20.75
CA PRO A 112 11.08 -7.69 -20.05
C PRO A 112 10.76 -6.95 -18.73
N PHE A 113 11.69 -7.07 -17.78
CA PHE A 113 11.61 -6.30 -16.53
C PHE A 113 12.22 -4.90 -16.71
N PRO A 114 11.79 -3.89 -15.93
CA PRO A 114 12.28 -2.51 -16.03
C PRO A 114 13.81 -2.38 -15.91
N ALA A 115 14.45 -3.25 -15.12
CA ALA A 115 15.90 -3.27 -14.98
C ALA A 115 16.64 -3.52 -16.32
N GLY A 116 15.99 -4.17 -17.27
CA GLY A 116 16.51 -4.35 -18.63
C GLY A 116 15.96 -3.33 -19.61
N VAL A 117 14.63 -3.13 -19.61
CA VAL A 117 13.90 -2.25 -20.54
C VAL A 117 12.85 -1.46 -19.74
N GLY A 118 13.24 -0.29 -19.24
CA GLY A 118 12.40 0.59 -18.44
C GLY A 118 11.95 1.85 -19.16
N LEU A 119 12.14 2.99 -18.52
CA LEU A 119 11.71 4.31 -19.03
C LEU A 119 12.42 4.66 -20.32
N TYR A 120 11.65 4.97 -21.37
CA TYR A 120 12.14 5.25 -22.72
C TYR A 120 13.08 4.17 -23.28
N GLY A 121 12.87 2.91 -22.86
CA GLY A 121 13.70 1.79 -23.27
C GLY A 121 15.04 1.65 -22.53
N MET A 122 15.33 2.52 -21.56
CA MET A 122 16.55 2.49 -20.78
C MET A 122 16.40 1.62 -19.52
N PRO A 123 17.47 0.96 -19.05
CA PRO A 123 17.45 0.27 -17.75
C PRO A 123 16.98 1.21 -16.64
N THR A 124 15.99 0.77 -15.86
CA THR A 124 15.36 1.61 -14.82
C THR A 124 15.05 0.79 -13.57
N THR A 125 15.35 1.34 -12.39
CA THR A 125 14.88 0.81 -11.12
C THR A 125 13.79 1.70 -10.56
N ILE A 126 12.76 1.10 -9.95
CA ILE A 126 11.66 1.82 -9.31
C ILE A 126 11.63 1.43 -7.83
N ASN A 127 11.57 2.43 -6.96
CA ASN A 127 11.57 2.24 -5.51
C ASN A 127 10.53 3.14 -4.85
N ASN A 128 9.99 2.68 -3.73
CA ASN A 128 9.09 3.49 -2.91
C ASN A 128 9.85 4.61 -2.19
N VAL A 129 9.15 5.70 -1.89
CA VAL A 129 9.68 6.88 -1.18
C VAL A 129 10.30 6.50 0.16
N GLU A 130 9.61 5.70 0.98
CA GLU A 130 10.10 5.29 2.29
C GLU A 130 11.43 4.51 2.19
N SER A 131 11.57 3.65 1.17
CA SER A 131 12.81 2.90 0.93
C SER A 131 13.99 3.82 0.57
N ILE A 132 13.74 4.87 -0.20
CA ILE A 132 14.78 5.82 -0.61
C ILE A 132 15.11 6.82 0.51
N ALA A 133 14.11 7.30 1.23
CA ALA A 133 14.31 8.30 2.28
C ALA A 133 15.13 7.79 3.49
N VAL A 134 15.13 6.50 3.76
CA VAL A 134 15.92 5.91 4.85
C VAL A 134 17.41 5.74 4.51
N VAL A 135 17.77 5.70 3.22
CA VAL A 135 19.15 5.44 2.73
C VAL A 135 20.18 6.39 3.33
N PRO A 136 19.98 7.73 3.34
CA PRO A 136 20.97 8.64 3.92
C PRO A 136 21.25 8.35 5.39
N THR A 137 20.23 8.03 6.16
CA THR A 137 20.37 7.72 7.58
C THR A 137 21.12 6.41 7.81
N ILE A 138 20.85 5.38 6.99
CA ILE A 138 21.59 4.10 7.05
C ILE A 138 23.07 4.32 6.76
N LEU A 139 23.41 5.11 5.75
CA LEU A 139 24.81 5.38 5.41
C LEU A 139 25.54 6.20 6.50
N ARG A 140 24.85 7.15 7.14
CA ARG A 140 25.42 7.94 8.24
C ARG A 140 25.65 7.13 9.52
N ARG A 141 24.73 6.21 9.85
CA ARG A 141 24.76 5.44 11.11
C ARG A 141 25.36 4.05 10.97
N GLY A 142 25.47 3.57 9.75
CA GLY A 142 25.96 2.21 9.41
C GLY A 142 24.87 1.15 9.35
N PRO A 143 25.11 0.08 8.59
CA PRO A 143 24.15 -1.01 8.39
C PRO A 143 23.86 -1.78 9.69
N ASP A 144 24.83 -1.93 10.57
CA ASP A 144 24.66 -2.64 11.84
C ASP A 144 23.67 -1.92 12.76
N TRP A 145 23.67 -0.58 12.74
CA TRP A 145 22.66 0.20 13.44
C TRP A 145 21.24 -0.12 12.93
N PHE A 146 21.03 -0.13 11.62
CA PHE A 146 19.69 -0.42 11.06
C PHE A 146 19.28 -1.87 11.31
N LYS A 147 20.25 -2.78 11.23
CA LYS A 147 20.03 -4.21 11.54
C LYS A 147 19.69 -4.46 13.01
N SER A 148 20.13 -3.60 13.91
CA SER A 148 19.85 -3.74 15.36
C SER A 148 18.45 -3.32 15.77
N ILE A 149 17.66 -2.73 14.86
CA ILE A 149 16.28 -2.29 15.08
C ILE A 149 15.33 -3.34 14.50
N GLY A 150 14.24 -3.63 15.20
CA GLY A 150 13.22 -4.57 14.74
C GLY A 150 13.52 -6.04 15.05
N ALA A 151 12.80 -6.95 14.39
CA ALA A 151 12.88 -8.37 14.59
C ALA A 151 13.90 -9.03 13.67
N GLU A 152 14.36 -10.22 14.01
CA GLU A 152 15.23 -11.04 13.17
C GLU A 152 14.59 -11.25 11.77
N ASN A 153 15.36 -11.08 10.70
CA ASN A 153 14.92 -11.10 9.29
C ASN A 153 13.90 -10.01 8.87
N ASN A 154 13.46 -9.18 9.81
CA ASN A 154 12.53 -8.06 9.58
C ASN A 154 13.06 -6.82 10.29
N THR A 155 14.23 -6.35 9.87
CA THR A 155 14.95 -5.27 10.56
C THR A 155 14.56 -3.88 10.06
N GLY A 156 14.90 -2.87 10.85
CA GLY A 156 14.67 -1.48 10.57
C GLY A 156 13.36 -0.93 11.13
N THR A 157 13.05 0.28 10.75
CA THR A 157 11.82 0.98 11.11
C THR A 157 10.78 0.92 9.99
N LYS A 158 9.52 1.16 10.35
CA LYS A 158 8.40 1.28 9.43
C LYS A 158 7.47 2.40 9.87
N ILE A 159 6.94 3.16 8.91
CA ILE A 159 5.89 4.12 9.19
C ILE A 159 4.54 3.41 9.08
N PHE A 160 3.81 3.40 10.19
CA PHE A 160 2.46 2.84 10.29
C PHE A 160 1.41 3.94 10.22
N CYS A 161 0.40 3.76 9.38
CA CYS A 161 -0.74 4.67 9.24
C CYS A 161 -1.96 4.01 9.88
N ILE A 162 -2.37 4.44 11.07
CA ILE A 162 -3.41 3.77 11.85
C ILE A 162 -4.69 4.58 11.80
N SER A 163 -5.78 3.95 11.39
CA SER A 163 -7.08 4.58 11.17
C SER A 163 -8.26 3.63 11.47
N GLY A 164 -9.47 4.07 11.17
CA GLY A 164 -10.68 3.33 11.47
C GLY A 164 -11.19 3.61 12.88
N ASN A 165 -11.68 2.58 13.57
CA ASN A 165 -12.30 2.73 14.89
C ASN A 165 -11.28 2.73 16.05
N VAL A 166 -10.40 3.71 16.04
CA VAL A 166 -9.45 4.00 17.12
C VAL A 166 -9.77 5.36 17.74
N ASN A 167 -9.42 5.54 19.02
CA ASN A 167 -9.70 6.79 19.72
C ASN A 167 -8.92 7.97 19.13
N LYS A 168 -7.69 7.73 18.62
CA LYS A 168 -6.81 8.75 18.06
C LYS A 168 -6.08 8.23 16.83
N PRO A 169 -6.63 8.39 15.61
CA PRO A 169 -5.91 8.04 14.41
C PRO A 169 -4.56 8.76 14.31
N CYS A 170 -3.51 8.05 13.89
CA CYS A 170 -2.18 8.62 13.78
C CYS A 170 -1.31 7.95 12.71
N THR A 171 -0.24 8.65 12.34
CA THR A 171 0.85 8.10 11.54
C THR A 171 2.11 8.19 12.38
N ILE A 172 2.80 7.07 12.57
CA ILE A 172 3.98 6.99 13.45
C ILE A 172 5.06 6.10 12.84
N GLU A 173 6.30 6.34 13.22
CA GLU A 173 7.42 5.45 12.96
C GLU A 173 7.70 4.59 14.18
N GLU A 174 7.74 3.28 13.97
CA GLU A 174 8.10 2.28 14.98
C GLU A 174 9.01 1.19 14.39
N GLU A 175 9.60 0.38 15.25
CA GLU A 175 10.40 -0.76 14.81
C GLU A 175 9.55 -1.85 14.16
N MET A 176 10.12 -2.53 13.17
CA MET A 176 9.51 -3.70 12.56
C MET A 176 9.35 -4.82 13.60
N GLY A 177 8.14 -5.38 13.67
CA GLY A 177 7.82 -6.45 14.62
C GLY A 177 7.19 -5.98 15.93
N ILE A 178 6.82 -4.70 16.05
CA ILE A 178 5.97 -4.26 17.15
C ILE A 178 4.68 -5.09 17.19
N PRO A 179 4.20 -5.57 18.37
CA PRO A 179 2.93 -6.26 18.46
C PRO A 179 1.76 -5.37 17.98
N LEU A 180 0.86 -5.92 17.14
CA LEU A 180 -0.25 -5.15 16.58
C LEU A 180 -1.13 -4.52 17.66
N LYS A 181 -1.39 -5.25 18.76
CA LYS A 181 -2.14 -4.73 19.89
C LYS A 181 -1.45 -3.55 20.54
N GLU A 182 -0.14 -3.67 20.82
CA GLU A 182 0.65 -2.58 21.39
C GLU A 182 0.65 -1.35 20.49
N LEU A 183 0.82 -1.55 19.18
CA LEU A 183 0.77 -0.47 18.18
C LEU A 183 -0.52 0.35 18.31
N VAL A 184 -1.67 -0.32 18.41
CA VAL A 184 -2.98 0.35 18.54
C VAL A 184 -3.18 0.96 19.94
N GLU A 185 -2.87 0.24 20.99
CA GLU A 185 -3.11 0.71 22.36
C GLU A 185 -2.17 1.85 22.76
N LYS A 186 -0.88 1.76 22.42
CA LYS A 186 0.15 2.76 22.78
C LYS A 186 -0.01 4.08 22.00
N HIS A 187 -0.29 3.99 20.71
CA HIS A 187 -0.22 5.17 19.83
C HIS A 187 -1.58 5.77 19.48
N CYS A 188 -2.64 4.97 19.53
CA CYS A 188 -3.99 5.40 19.17
C CYS A 188 -4.94 5.53 20.34
N ASP A 189 -4.44 5.48 21.57
CA ASP A 189 -5.27 5.45 22.79
C ASP A 189 -6.30 4.31 22.75
N GLY A 190 -5.98 3.22 22.03
CA GLY A 190 -6.80 2.01 21.91
C GLY A 190 -7.94 2.08 20.90
N VAL A 191 -8.72 1.01 20.87
CA VAL A 191 -9.92 0.85 20.04
C VAL A 191 -11.10 1.62 20.68
N GLU A 192 -11.96 2.24 19.86
CA GLU A 192 -13.21 2.85 20.33
C GLU A 192 -14.08 1.84 21.10
N GLY A 193 -14.32 2.11 22.37
CA GLY A 193 -15.04 1.21 23.28
C GLY A 193 -14.15 0.10 23.87
N GLY A 194 -12.83 0.23 23.74
CA GLY A 194 -11.82 -0.68 24.29
C GLY A 194 -11.53 -1.89 23.42
N TRP A 195 -10.44 -2.61 23.74
CA TRP A 195 -9.98 -3.77 22.96
C TRP A 195 -11.03 -4.89 22.82
N ASP A 196 -11.91 -5.03 23.82
CA ASP A 196 -12.99 -6.01 23.76
C ASP A 196 -14.03 -5.70 22.69
N ASN A 197 -14.15 -4.45 22.27
CA ASN A 197 -14.98 -4.03 21.17
C ASN A 197 -14.34 -4.25 19.78
N LEU A 198 -13.07 -4.66 19.71
CA LEU A 198 -12.43 -4.99 18.45
C LEU A 198 -13.14 -6.15 17.75
N LYS A 199 -13.37 -6.03 16.44
CA LYS A 199 -13.87 -7.08 15.56
C LYS A 199 -12.76 -7.65 14.68
N ALA A 200 -12.08 -6.79 13.93
CA ALA A 200 -10.99 -7.16 13.02
C ALA A 200 -10.05 -5.99 12.76
N ILE A 201 -8.86 -6.29 12.25
CA ILE A 201 -7.92 -5.28 11.74
C ILE A 201 -7.46 -5.70 10.34
N VAL A 202 -7.41 -4.74 9.42
CA VAL A 202 -6.70 -4.84 8.14
C VAL A 202 -5.29 -4.27 8.40
N PRO A 203 -4.22 -5.09 8.35
CA PRO A 203 -2.92 -4.64 8.86
C PRO A 203 -2.05 -3.90 7.85
N GLY A 204 -2.33 -4.02 6.55
CA GLY A 204 -1.42 -3.59 5.50
C GLY A 204 -2.02 -2.81 4.34
N GLY A 205 -3.13 -2.11 4.57
CA GLY A 205 -3.91 -1.44 3.53
C GLY A 205 -5.00 -2.33 2.95
N SER A 206 -5.86 -1.75 2.13
CA SER A 206 -7.06 -2.40 1.60
C SER A 206 -6.80 -3.68 0.79
N SER A 207 -5.56 -3.88 0.33
CA SER A 207 -5.12 -5.06 -0.43
C SER A 207 -4.81 -6.29 0.41
N THR A 208 -4.80 -6.18 1.75
CA THR A 208 -4.45 -7.29 2.63
C THR A 208 -5.67 -7.93 3.29
N PRO A 209 -5.67 -9.27 3.49
CA PRO A 209 -6.72 -9.94 4.24
C PRO A 209 -6.81 -9.42 5.66
N MET A 210 -8.04 -9.22 6.13
CA MET A 210 -8.28 -8.82 7.52
C MET A 210 -7.99 -9.94 8.51
N LEU A 211 -7.53 -9.57 9.69
CA LEU A 211 -7.27 -10.47 10.81
C LEU A 211 -8.37 -10.31 11.86
N PRO A 212 -9.00 -11.41 12.32
CA PRO A 212 -9.98 -11.38 13.40
C PRO A 212 -9.29 -11.09 14.76
N LYS A 213 -10.05 -10.60 15.73
CA LYS A 213 -9.56 -10.17 17.05
C LYS A 213 -8.58 -11.15 17.71
N ASN A 214 -8.89 -12.44 17.69
CA ASN A 214 -8.05 -13.47 18.33
C ASN A 214 -6.63 -13.56 17.75
N ILE A 215 -6.45 -13.29 16.47
CA ILE A 215 -5.11 -13.21 15.85
C ILE A 215 -4.44 -11.87 16.20
N CYS A 216 -5.21 -10.78 16.21
CA CYS A 216 -4.69 -9.46 16.54
C CYS A 216 -4.11 -9.35 17.97
N GLU A 217 -4.45 -10.27 18.88
CA GLU A 217 -3.94 -10.29 20.26
C GLU A 217 -2.41 -10.48 20.35
N SER A 218 -1.81 -11.21 19.41
CA SER A 218 -0.41 -11.63 19.51
C SER A 218 0.42 -11.47 18.22
N VAL A 219 -0.20 -11.14 17.09
CA VAL A 219 0.50 -11.00 15.81
C VAL A 219 1.47 -9.82 15.84
N LEU A 220 2.66 -10.02 15.27
CA LEU A 220 3.68 -9.01 15.12
C LEU A 220 3.54 -8.30 13.76
N MET A 221 3.78 -6.99 13.75
CA MET A 221 3.74 -6.16 12.54
C MET A 221 5.05 -6.28 11.75
N ASN A 222 5.25 -7.45 11.15
CA ASN A 222 6.35 -7.75 10.24
C ASN A 222 5.88 -8.64 9.08
N PHE A 223 6.74 -8.85 8.09
CA PHE A 223 6.38 -9.62 6.89
C PHE A 223 6.10 -11.10 7.19
N ASP A 224 6.94 -11.73 8.01
CA ASP A 224 6.89 -13.17 8.24
C ASP A 224 5.68 -13.56 9.09
N ASP A 225 5.43 -12.84 10.19
CA ASP A 225 4.35 -13.19 11.10
C ASP A 225 2.97 -12.89 10.50
N LEU A 226 2.81 -11.75 9.82
CA LEU A 226 1.58 -11.44 9.11
C LEU A 226 1.29 -12.45 7.99
N LYS A 227 2.32 -12.88 7.24
CA LYS A 227 2.19 -13.93 6.23
C LYS A 227 1.80 -15.27 6.84
N ALA A 228 2.42 -15.66 7.95
CA ALA A 228 2.10 -16.90 8.67
C ALA A 228 0.63 -16.92 9.17
N ASN A 229 0.08 -15.74 9.50
CA ASN A 229 -1.30 -15.57 9.92
C ASN A 229 -2.29 -15.34 8.75
N GLY A 230 -1.82 -15.48 7.49
CA GLY A 230 -2.66 -15.41 6.29
C GLY A 230 -3.06 -13.98 5.90
N SER A 231 -2.21 -13.00 6.20
CA SER A 231 -2.33 -11.60 5.78
C SER A 231 -0.99 -11.08 5.24
N GLY A 232 -0.73 -9.78 5.31
CA GLY A 232 0.52 -9.19 4.87
C GLY A 232 0.73 -7.79 5.44
N LEU A 233 1.99 -7.36 5.52
CA LEU A 233 2.34 -6.01 5.98
C LEU A 233 1.94 -4.93 4.96
N GLY A 234 1.93 -5.27 3.68
CA GLY A 234 1.54 -4.36 2.59
C GLY A 234 2.19 -2.98 2.73
N THR A 235 1.36 -1.96 2.81
CA THR A 235 1.79 -0.57 2.98
C THR A 235 1.88 -0.13 4.46
N ALA A 236 1.61 -1.03 5.41
CA ALA A 236 1.44 -0.72 6.83
C ALA A 236 0.29 0.29 7.12
N GLY A 237 -0.71 0.33 6.25
CA GLY A 237 -1.98 1.02 6.45
C GLY A 237 -2.89 0.17 7.33
N VAL A 238 -2.93 0.47 8.64
CA VAL A 238 -3.68 -0.31 9.63
C VAL A 238 -5.08 0.26 9.77
N ILE A 239 -6.10 -0.54 9.42
CA ILE A 239 -7.51 -0.12 9.50
C ILE A 239 -8.21 -0.96 10.57
N VAL A 240 -8.59 -0.33 11.67
CA VAL A 240 -9.24 -0.98 12.80
C VAL A 240 -10.76 -0.95 12.62
N VAL A 241 -11.40 -2.11 12.79
CA VAL A 241 -12.86 -2.28 12.67
C VAL A 241 -13.41 -2.81 14.00
N ASN A 242 -14.33 -2.08 14.62
CA ASN A 242 -14.98 -2.49 15.86
C ASN A 242 -16.30 -3.26 15.60
N LYS A 243 -16.89 -3.81 16.66
CA LYS A 243 -18.12 -4.62 16.58
C LYS A 243 -19.37 -3.83 16.15
N ASN A 244 -19.34 -2.51 16.17
CA ASN A 244 -20.45 -1.66 15.77
C ASN A 244 -20.58 -1.55 14.25
N ASN A 245 -19.54 -1.94 13.52
CA ASN A 245 -19.51 -1.87 12.06
C ASN A 245 -19.82 -3.24 11.42
N ASP A 246 -20.53 -3.20 10.30
CA ASP A 246 -20.73 -4.37 9.46
C ASP A 246 -19.45 -4.66 8.68
N ILE A 247 -18.81 -5.77 8.96
CA ILE A 247 -17.56 -6.16 8.33
C ILE A 247 -17.71 -6.39 6.82
N ALA A 248 -18.89 -6.78 6.36
CA ALA A 248 -19.17 -6.96 4.94
C ALA A 248 -19.22 -5.62 4.20
N GLU A 249 -19.74 -4.56 4.84
CA GLU A 249 -19.73 -3.21 4.27
C GLU A 249 -18.32 -2.66 4.10
N VAL A 250 -17.42 -2.92 5.06
CA VAL A 250 -16.01 -2.52 4.97
C VAL A 250 -15.35 -3.13 3.73
N ILE A 251 -15.55 -4.43 3.51
CA ILE A 251 -14.95 -5.12 2.36
C ILE A 251 -15.67 -4.79 1.05
N GLU A 252 -16.97 -4.47 1.08
CA GLU A 252 -17.67 -3.96 -0.10
C GLU A 252 -17.06 -2.64 -0.58
N ARG A 253 -16.69 -1.74 0.34
CA ARG A 253 -16.01 -0.47 -0.02
C ARG A 253 -14.65 -0.73 -0.69
N PHE A 254 -13.90 -1.74 -0.25
CA PHE A 254 -12.64 -2.13 -0.92
C PHE A 254 -12.94 -2.72 -2.31
N ALA A 255 -13.94 -3.59 -2.44
CA ALA A 255 -14.33 -4.13 -3.74
C ALA A 255 -14.79 -3.03 -4.72
N HIS A 256 -15.49 -2.01 -4.23
CA HIS A 256 -15.85 -0.81 -5.01
C HIS A 256 -14.62 -0.05 -5.48
N PHE A 257 -13.66 0.18 -4.59
CA PHE A 257 -12.39 0.84 -4.90
C PHE A 257 -11.64 0.11 -6.01
N TYR A 258 -11.40 -1.18 -5.89
CA TYR A 258 -10.67 -1.95 -6.91
C TYR A 258 -11.39 -2.03 -8.26
N LYS A 259 -12.73 -2.08 -8.24
CA LYS A 259 -13.52 -1.95 -9.47
C LYS A 259 -13.29 -0.62 -10.15
N HIS A 260 -13.24 0.48 -9.40
CA HIS A 260 -13.02 1.83 -9.91
C HIS A 260 -11.61 2.00 -10.46
N GLU A 261 -10.61 1.46 -9.76
CA GLU A 261 -9.18 1.63 -10.06
C GLU A 261 -8.62 0.62 -11.08
N SER A 262 -9.40 -0.39 -11.47
CA SER A 262 -8.98 -1.30 -12.55
C SER A 262 -8.74 -0.52 -13.84
N CYS A 263 -7.52 -0.63 -14.40
CA CYS A 263 -7.16 0.03 -15.66
C CYS A 263 -7.88 -0.55 -16.89
N GLY A 264 -8.58 -1.68 -16.73
CA GLY A 264 -9.37 -2.34 -17.77
C GLY A 264 -8.56 -3.12 -18.81
N GLN A 265 -7.26 -3.29 -18.63
CA GLN A 265 -6.39 -3.94 -19.62
C GLN A 265 -6.67 -5.44 -19.75
N CYS A 266 -6.61 -6.20 -18.65
CA CYS A 266 -6.79 -7.65 -18.68
C CYS A 266 -8.21 -8.06 -18.26
N THR A 267 -8.77 -9.04 -18.98
CA THR A 267 -10.16 -9.48 -18.82
C THR A 267 -10.50 -9.95 -17.39
N PRO A 268 -9.67 -10.78 -16.71
CA PRO A 268 -10.03 -11.24 -15.37
C PRO A 268 -10.19 -10.10 -14.36
N CYS A 269 -9.35 -9.06 -14.42
CA CYS A 269 -9.48 -7.88 -13.58
C CYS A 269 -10.65 -7.00 -14.01
N ARG A 270 -10.74 -6.62 -15.31
CA ARG A 270 -11.77 -5.71 -15.82
C ARG A 270 -13.19 -6.20 -15.51
N GLU A 271 -13.46 -7.48 -15.76
CA GLU A 271 -14.78 -8.07 -15.54
C GLU A 271 -14.95 -8.60 -14.11
N GLY A 272 -13.91 -9.25 -13.57
CA GLY A 272 -13.97 -9.91 -12.27
C GLY A 272 -14.15 -8.92 -11.11
N THR A 273 -13.47 -7.77 -11.10
CA THR A 273 -13.65 -6.75 -10.06
C THR A 273 -15.08 -6.20 -10.03
N GLY A 274 -15.68 -5.98 -11.20
CA GLY A 274 -17.08 -5.58 -11.30
C GLY A 274 -18.04 -6.67 -10.82
N TRP A 275 -17.72 -7.94 -11.06
CA TRP A 275 -18.53 -9.05 -10.62
C TRP A 275 -18.43 -9.24 -9.09
N MET A 276 -17.24 -9.27 -8.55
CA MET A 276 -17.00 -9.34 -7.11
C MET A 276 -17.73 -8.20 -6.36
N HIS A 277 -17.62 -6.96 -6.83
CA HIS A 277 -18.31 -5.82 -6.22
C HIS A 277 -19.84 -5.99 -6.21
N ARG A 278 -20.47 -6.39 -7.32
CA ARG A 278 -21.93 -6.63 -7.34
C ARG A 278 -22.36 -7.75 -6.39
N MET A 279 -21.57 -8.81 -6.27
CA MET A 279 -21.85 -9.88 -5.32
C MET A 279 -21.67 -9.39 -3.87
N MET A 280 -20.65 -8.60 -3.58
CA MET A 280 -20.46 -7.98 -2.27
C MET A 280 -21.63 -7.05 -1.89
N GLN A 281 -22.14 -6.25 -2.81
CA GLN A 281 -23.34 -5.43 -2.56
C GLN A 281 -24.57 -6.27 -2.16
N ARG A 282 -24.78 -7.41 -2.84
CA ARG A 282 -25.86 -8.33 -2.49
C ARG A 282 -25.60 -9.00 -1.13
N LEU A 283 -24.35 -9.32 -0.82
CA LEU A 283 -23.94 -9.89 0.47
C LEU A 283 -24.24 -8.92 1.62
N VAL A 284 -23.89 -7.64 1.46
CA VAL A 284 -24.20 -6.57 2.42
C VAL A 284 -25.73 -6.50 2.69
N ARG A 285 -26.56 -6.65 1.66
CA ARG A 285 -28.02 -6.65 1.80
C ARG A 285 -28.61 -7.97 2.31
N GLY A 286 -27.77 -8.99 2.56
CA GLY A 286 -28.23 -10.33 2.96
C GLY A 286 -28.97 -11.09 1.85
N GLU A 287 -28.69 -10.82 0.58
CA GLU A 287 -29.35 -11.37 -0.61
C GLU A 287 -28.55 -12.49 -1.29
N ILE A 288 -27.52 -12.99 -0.65
CA ILE A 288 -26.62 -13.99 -1.19
C ILE A 288 -26.67 -15.27 -0.35
N SER A 289 -27.03 -16.38 -0.97
CA SER A 289 -27.13 -17.68 -0.30
C SER A 289 -25.73 -18.25 0.05
N PRO A 290 -25.63 -19.27 0.94
CA PRO A 290 -24.37 -19.95 1.22
C PRO A 290 -23.63 -20.42 -0.03
N GLU A 291 -24.37 -21.01 -1.01
CA GLU A 291 -23.80 -21.48 -2.28
C GLU A 291 -23.26 -20.32 -3.13
N GLN A 292 -23.91 -19.17 -3.06
CA GLN A 292 -23.45 -17.96 -3.75
C GLN A 292 -22.24 -17.32 -3.07
N ILE A 293 -22.06 -17.51 -1.75
CA ILE A 293 -20.81 -17.12 -1.05
C ILE A 293 -19.65 -17.98 -1.57
N GLU A 294 -19.86 -19.28 -1.78
CA GLU A 294 -18.86 -20.17 -2.37
C GLU A 294 -18.56 -19.80 -3.83
N LEU A 295 -19.59 -19.40 -4.59
CA LEU A 295 -19.40 -18.87 -5.94
C LEU A 295 -18.55 -17.59 -5.93
N LEU A 296 -18.80 -16.66 -4.99
CA LEU A 296 -17.98 -15.45 -4.84
C LEU A 296 -16.52 -15.80 -4.56
N GLU A 297 -16.27 -16.73 -3.65
CA GLU A 297 -14.92 -17.24 -3.37
C GLU A 297 -14.25 -17.83 -4.62
N ASN A 298 -14.98 -18.62 -5.42
CA ASN A 298 -14.47 -19.14 -6.67
C ASN A 298 -14.16 -18.05 -7.69
N VAL A 299 -14.99 -17.01 -7.80
CA VAL A 299 -14.73 -15.86 -8.67
C VAL A 299 -13.42 -15.16 -8.27
N THR A 300 -13.17 -14.97 -6.95
CA THR A 300 -11.91 -14.36 -6.50
C THR A 300 -10.70 -15.18 -6.96
N LYS A 301 -10.77 -16.52 -6.90
CA LYS A 301 -9.70 -17.44 -7.32
C LYS A 301 -9.47 -17.44 -8.84
N GLN A 302 -10.46 -17.04 -9.64
CA GLN A 302 -10.29 -16.87 -11.09
C GLN A 302 -9.71 -15.50 -11.46
N VAL A 303 -9.67 -14.56 -10.52
CA VAL A 303 -9.02 -13.25 -10.70
C VAL A 303 -7.59 -13.30 -10.18
N GLU A 304 -7.40 -13.82 -8.98
CA GLU A 304 -6.09 -14.00 -8.33
C GLU A 304 -5.15 -14.83 -9.22
N GLY A 305 -3.94 -14.35 -9.44
CA GLY A 305 -2.91 -15.00 -10.25
C GLY A 305 -3.18 -15.05 -11.76
N HIS A 306 -4.29 -14.48 -12.25
CA HIS A 306 -4.66 -14.51 -13.67
C HIS A 306 -4.64 -13.12 -14.33
N THR A 307 -4.03 -12.15 -13.68
CA THR A 307 -3.97 -10.75 -14.13
C THR A 307 -2.55 -10.32 -14.47
N ILE A 308 -2.40 -9.27 -15.28
CA ILE A 308 -1.08 -8.74 -15.69
C ILE A 308 -0.31 -8.17 -14.49
N CYS A 309 -1.01 -7.59 -13.54
CA CYS A 309 -0.42 -6.98 -12.33
C CYS A 309 -1.15 -7.44 -11.06
N ALA A 310 -0.57 -7.13 -9.90
CA ALA A 310 -1.10 -7.53 -8.60
C ALA A 310 -2.42 -6.85 -8.19
N LEU A 311 -3.00 -5.95 -8.99
CA LEU A 311 -4.30 -5.35 -8.66
C LEU A 311 -5.41 -6.40 -8.57
N GLY A 312 -5.36 -7.45 -9.40
CA GLY A 312 -6.31 -8.55 -9.33
C GLY A 312 -6.24 -9.30 -8.01
N ASP A 313 -5.02 -9.59 -7.55
CA ASP A 313 -4.76 -10.24 -6.26
C ASP A 313 -5.23 -9.34 -5.11
N ALA A 314 -4.88 -8.06 -5.16
CA ALA A 314 -5.30 -7.05 -4.19
C ALA A 314 -6.82 -6.90 -4.08
N ALA A 315 -7.55 -7.08 -5.17
CA ALA A 315 -9.02 -7.05 -5.20
C ALA A 315 -9.64 -8.34 -4.63
N ALA A 316 -8.98 -9.48 -4.79
CA ALA A 316 -9.45 -10.79 -4.37
C ALA A 316 -9.22 -11.07 -2.88
N TRP A 317 -8.03 -10.77 -2.37
CA TRP A 317 -7.60 -11.16 -1.02
C TRP A 317 -8.47 -10.62 0.13
N PRO A 318 -8.95 -9.36 0.13
CA PRO A 318 -9.85 -8.88 1.18
C PRO A 318 -11.16 -9.65 1.26
N ILE A 319 -11.73 -10.04 0.10
CA ILE A 319 -12.96 -10.85 0.03
C ILE A 319 -12.69 -12.28 0.53
N GLN A 320 -11.57 -12.88 0.14
CA GLN A 320 -11.16 -14.19 0.63
C GLN A 320 -10.96 -14.17 2.15
N GLY A 321 -10.29 -13.12 2.68
CA GLY A 321 -10.10 -12.92 4.11
C GLY A 321 -11.43 -12.78 4.87
N LEU A 322 -12.39 -12.04 4.30
CA LEU A 322 -13.74 -11.92 4.85
C LEU A 322 -14.44 -13.29 4.91
N ILE A 323 -14.46 -14.02 3.81
CA ILE A 323 -15.13 -15.33 3.75
C ILE A 323 -14.45 -16.31 4.71
N LYS A 324 -13.12 -16.39 4.70
CA LYS A 324 -12.36 -17.29 5.58
C LYS A 324 -12.67 -17.07 7.06
N ASN A 325 -12.70 -15.82 7.50
CA ASN A 325 -12.75 -15.48 8.93
C ASN A 325 -14.17 -15.21 9.46
N PHE A 326 -15.14 -14.87 8.59
CA PHE A 326 -16.47 -14.42 9.00
C PHE A 326 -17.63 -15.14 8.27
N LYS A 327 -17.40 -16.30 7.62
CA LYS A 327 -18.40 -17.03 6.83
C LYS A 327 -19.70 -17.29 7.61
N SER A 328 -19.59 -17.65 8.88
CA SER A 328 -20.77 -17.91 9.75
C SER A 328 -21.63 -16.64 9.97
N GLU A 329 -21.01 -15.48 10.10
CA GLU A 329 -21.72 -14.20 10.24
C GLU A 329 -22.44 -13.84 8.94
N LEU A 330 -21.80 -14.05 7.78
CA LEU A 330 -22.38 -13.80 6.47
C LEU A 330 -23.63 -14.69 6.23
N ILE A 331 -23.54 -15.98 6.56
CA ILE A 331 -24.67 -16.92 6.48
C ILE A 331 -25.79 -16.52 7.43
N SER A 332 -25.46 -16.09 8.66
CA SER A 332 -26.47 -15.62 9.62
C SER A 332 -27.23 -14.40 9.11
N LYS A 333 -26.56 -13.49 8.43
CA LYS A 333 -27.17 -12.31 7.81
C LYS A 333 -28.21 -12.68 6.74
N TYR A 334 -27.89 -13.64 5.87
CA TYR A 334 -28.82 -14.20 4.89
C TYR A 334 -30.04 -14.85 5.54
N ASN A 335 -29.81 -15.70 6.56
CA ASN A 335 -30.89 -16.39 7.26
C ASN A 335 -31.83 -15.43 8.00
N LYS A 336 -31.31 -14.34 8.56
CA LYS A 336 -32.16 -13.30 9.18
C LYS A 336 -33.06 -12.62 8.16
N LYS A 337 -32.56 -12.33 6.96
CA LYS A 337 -33.35 -11.72 5.91
C LYS A 337 -34.46 -12.65 5.41
N LEU A 338 -34.16 -13.94 5.20
CA LEU A 338 -35.16 -14.94 4.79
C LEU A 338 -36.33 -15.07 5.79
N LYS A 339 -36.06 -14.88 7.09
CA LYS A 339 -37.11 -14.92 8.13
C LYS A 339 -37.93 -13.64 8.21
N ALA A 340 -37.43 -12.55 7.65
CA ALA A 340 -38.09 -11.23 7.67
C ALA A 340 -38.87 -10.93 6.38
N SER A 341 -38.66 -11.69 5.31
CA SER A 341 -39.39 -11.66 4.03
C SER A 341 -40.52 -12.69 4.00
#